data_5642a40722fee82d2fb6e8c42c722fb6
#
_entry.id   5642a40722fee82d2fb6e8c42c722fb6
#
_cell.length_a   1.000
_cell.length_b   1.000
_cell.length_c   1.000
_cell.angle_alpha   90.00
_cell.angle_beta   90.00
_cell.angle_gamma   90.00
#
_symmetry.space_group_name_H-M   'P 1'
#
loop_
_entity.id
_entity.type
_entity.pdbx_description
1 polymer ?
#
loop_
_entity_poly.entity_id
_entity_poly.type
_entity_poly.pdbx_seq_one_letter_code
_entity_poly.pdbx_strand_id
1 'polypeptide(L)'
;VQTCALPISGGYSLKQTAFMDSMKSDMGGAALMTGALAFAITRGLNKRVKLYLCCADNMVSGNAFKLGDIIRYRNGKTVEVMNTDAEGRLVLADGLINASAQKPQFIIDAATLTGAAKTALGNDYHALFSFDDKLANRLLASAAAENEPFWRLPLAEFHRNQLPSNFAELNNTAGAAFPAGASTAAGFLSHFVENYQQGWLHIDCSATY
;
A
#
# COMPACT_ATOMS: atom_id res chain seq x y z
N VAL A 1 -7.69 -5.71 -2.90
CA VAL A 1 -6.65 -5.11 -3.77
C VAL A 1 -5.31 -5.34 -3.13
N GLN A 2 -4.29 -5.56 -3.92
CA GLN A 2 -2.95 -5.89 -3.42
C GLN A 2 -1.87 -5.33 -4.31
N THR A 3 -0.71 -5.08 -3.71
CA THR A 3 0.51 -4.80 -4.46
C THR A 3 1.41 -6.01 -4.49
N CYS A 4 1.93 -6.27 -5.68
CA CYS A 4 3.19 -6.91 -5.91
C CYS A 4 4.03 -5.92 -6.70
N ALA A 5 4.68 -4.99 -6.05
CA ALA A 5 5.83 -4.37 -6.65
C ALA A 5 6.96 -5.38 -6.53
N LEU A 6 7.70 -5.59 -7.60
CA LEU A 6 9.00 -6.25 -7.55
C LEU A 6 10.05 -5.13 -7.70
N PRO A 7 10.30 -4.30 -6.67
CA PRO A 7 11.23 -3.19 -6.76
C PRO A 7 12.65 -3.70 -6.60
N ILE A 8 13.08 -4.51 -7.57
CA ILE A 8 14.39 -5.18 -7.52
C ILE A 8 15.50 -4.17 -7.28
N SER A 9 15.45 -3.00 -7.94
CA SER A 9 16.50 -2.00 -7.82
C SER A 9 16.07 -0.69 -7.12
N GLY A 10 14.78 -0.40 -7.04
CA GLY A 10 14.25 0.91 -6.66
C GLY A 10 14.22 1.92 -7.81
N GLY A 11 14.50 1.47 -9.04
CA GLY A 11 14.59 2.35 -10.20
C GLY A 11 15.75 3.33 -10.07
N TYR A 12 15.57 4.58 -10.51
CA TYR A 12 16.61 5.63 -10.42
C TYR A 12 16.92 6.07 -8.99
N SER A 13 16.00 5.90 -8.03
CA SER A 13 16.27 6.01 -6.59
C SER A 13 16.87 4.70 -6.08
N LEU A 14 18.05 4.35 -6.55
CA LEU A 14 18.68 3.04 -6.42
C LEU A 14 18.86 2.63 -4.95
N LYS A 15 18.41 1.42 -4.62
CA LYS A 15 18.59 0.81 -3.31
C LYS A 15 20.07 0.51 -3.03
N GLN A 16 20.44 0.48 -1.76
CA GLN A 16 21.74 -0.07 -1.36
C GLN A 16 21.80 -1.56 -1.69
N THR A 17 22.94 -2.03 -2.19
CA THR A 17 23.14 -3.42 -2.62
C THR A 17 22.78 -4.45 -1.56
N ALA A 18 23.03 -4.15 -0.28
CA ALA A 18 22.74 -5.04 0.83
C ALA A 18 21.24 -5.39 1.01
N PHE A 19 20.33 -4.68 0.33
CA PHE A 19 18.90 -4.92 0.42
C PHE A 19 18.29 -5.48 -0.89
N MET A 20 19.05 -5.47 -1.99
CA MET A 20 18.52 -5.87 -3.30
C MET A 20 18.24 -7.36 -3.41
N ASP A 21 19.06 -8.22 -2.81
CA ASP A 21 18.93 -9.67 -2.88
C ASP A 21 17.66 -10.20 -2.21
N SER A 22 17.14 -9.45 -1.22
CA SER A 22 15.90 -9.78 -0.51
C SER A 22 14.65 -9.30 -1.22
N MET A 23 14.74 -8.45 -2.26
CA MET A 23 13.58 -7.84 -2.93
C MET A 23 12.70 -8.83 -3.69
N LYS A 24 13.16 -10.07 -3.92
CA LYS A 24 12.30 -11.19 -4.36
C LYS A 24 11.13 -11.46 -3.41
N SER A 25 11.21 -11.01 -2.15
CA SER A 25 10.12 -11.12 -1.16
C SER A 25 9.17 -9.93 -1.17
N ASP A 26 9.45 -8.86 -1.94
CA ASP A 26 8.59 -7.67 -2.01
C ASP A 26 7.34 -7.89 -2.88
N MET A 27 6.73 -9.02 -2.65
CA MET A 27 5.44 -9.47 -3.17
C MET A 27 4.57 -10.03 -2.03
N GLY A 28 4.95 -9.74 -0.78
CA GLY A 28 4.31 -10.30 0.41
C GLY A 28 2.83 -9.96 0.52
N GLY A 29 2.43 -8.73 0.15
CA GLY A 29 1.02 -8.36 0.10
C GLY A 29 0.21 -9.21 -0.89
N ALA A 30 0.74 -9.48 -2.09
CA ALA A 30 0.10 -10.33 -3.08
C ALA A 30 -0.02 -11.78 -2.59
N ALA A 31 1.04 -12.30 -1.99
CA ALA A 31 1.04 -13.64 -1.40
C ALA A 31 0.02 -13.75 -0.27
N LEU A 32 0.05 -12.81 0.68
CA LEU A 32 -0.86 -12.75 1.82
C LEU A 32 -2.32 -12.83 1.39
N MET A 33 -2.73 -11.95 0.49
CA MET A 33 -4.15 -11.88 0.12
C MET A 33 -4.58 -13.03 -0.79
N THR A 34 -3.69 -13.55 -1.63
CA THR A 34 -3.97 -14.74 -2.41
C THR A 34 -4.20 -15.93 -1.47
N GLY A 35 -3.33 -16.12 -0.48
CA GLY A 35 -3.48 -17.14 0.54
C GLY A 35 -4.75 -16.96 1.38
N ALA A 36 -5.03 -15.73 1.83
CA ALA A 36 -6.24 -15.43 2.59
C ALA A 36 -7.53 -15.72 1.80
N LEU A 37 -7.57 -15.36 0.50
CA LEU A 37 -8.71 -15.67 -0.34
C LEU A 37 -8.85 -17.18 -0.58
N ALA A 38 -7.75 -17.87 -0.89
CA ALA A 38 -7.76 -19.32 -1.06
C ALA A 38 -8.25 -20.03 0.21
N PHE A 39 -7.77 -19.61 1.38
CA PHE A 39 -8.23 -20.13 2.66
C PHE A 39 -9.71 -19.85 2.91
N ALA A 40 -10.17 -18.62 2.65
CA ALA A 40 -11.57 -18.27 2.81
C ALA A 40 -12.51 -19.13 1.90
N ILE A 41 -12.09 -19.41 0.68
CA ILE A 41 -12.81 -20.29 -0.26
C ILE A 41 -12.91 -21.72 0.31
N THR A 42 -11.80 -22.27 0.81
CA THR A 42 -11.80 -23.62 1.42
C THR A 42 -12.68 -23.70 2.67
N ARG A 43 -12.89 -22.57 3.36
CA ARG A 43 -13.80 -22.45 4.52
C ARG A 43 -15.24 -22.14 4.13
N GLY A 44 -15.57 -22.21 2.84
CA GLY A 44 -16.94 -22.03 2.35
C GLY A 44 -17.40 -20.58 2.22
N LEU A 45 -16.49 -19.66 1.91
CA LEU A 45 -16.85 -18.25 1.68
C LEU A 45 -17.97 -18.14 0.63
N ASN A 46 -19.15 -17.71 1.06
CA ASN A 46 -20.32 -17.46 0.20
C ASN A 46 -20.51 -15.95 -0.02
N LYS A 47 -19.51 -15.30 -0.59
CA LYS A 47 -19.52 -13.88 -0.95
C LYS A 47 -18.80 -13.66 -2.27
N ARG A 48 -19.26 -12.68 -3.03
CA ARG A 48 -18.53 -12.25 -4.23
C ARG A 48 -17.32 -11.44 -3.81
N VAL A 49 -16.13 -11.93 -4.17
CA VAL A 49 -14.85 -11.27 -3.92
C VAL A 49 -14.14 -11.07 -5.25
N LYS A 50 -13.48 -9.94 -5.42
CA LYS A 50 -12.56 -9.66 -6.52
C LYS A 50 -11.18 -9.42 -5.96
N LEU A 51 -10.20 -10.14 -6.47
CA LEU A 51 -8.80 -9.99 -6.17
C LEU A 51 -8.11 -9.24 -7.31
N TYR A 52 -7.36 -8.18 -6.98
CA TYR A 52 -6.54 -7.44 -7.92
C TYR A 52 -5.08 -7.61 -7.51
N LEU A 53 -4.27 -8.26 -8.33
CA LEU A 53 -2.83 -8.39 -8.14
C LEU A 53 -2.14 -7.30 -8.97
N CYS A 54 -1.64 -6.27 -8.29
CA CYS A 54 -1.00 -5.11 -8.91
C CYS A 54 0.51 -5.37 -8.97
N CYS A 55 0.96 -6.09 -9.99
CA CYS A 55 2.35 -6.52 -10.13
C CYS A 55 3.07 -5.67 -11.18
N ALA A 56 4.26 -5.19 -10.85
CA ALA A 56 5.13 -4.45 -11.77
C ALA A 56 6.59 -4.61 -11.37
N ASP A 57 7.47 -4.72 -12.36
CA ASP A 57 8.91 -4.63 -12.15
C ASP A 57 9.34 -3.17 -12.00
N ASN A 58 10.30 -2.90 -11.11
CA ASN A 58 10.90 -1.59 -10.95
C ASN A 58 12.43 -1.68 -11.14
N MET A 59 12.84 -1.53 -12.40
CA MET A 59 14.24 -1.65 -12.82
C MET A 59 14.71 -0.37 -13.48
N VAL A 60 16.00 -0.10 -13.40
CA VAL A 60 16.64 0.95 -14.20
C VAL A 60 16.64 0.55 -15.67
N SER A 61 16.03 1.36 -16.52
CA SER A 61 16.00 1.15 -17.97
C SER A 61 15.72 2.46 -18.70
N GLY A 62 15.93 2.47 -20.02
CA GLY A 62 15.63 3.63 -20.85
C GLY A 62 14.16 4.04 -20.87
N ASN A 63 13.26 3.13 -20.52
CA ASN A 63 11.79 3.35 -20.46
C ASN A 63 11.26 3.45 -19.02
N ALA A 64 12.13 3.35 -18.01
CA ALA A 64 11.69 3.46 -16.62
C ALA A 64 11.27 4.91 -16.31
N PHE A 65 10.24 5.04 -15.47
CA PHE A 65 9.88 6.35 -14.94
C PHE A 65 11.01 6.91 -14.05
N LYS A 66 11.07 8.22 -13.96
CA LYS A 66 12.16 8.93 -13.28
C LYS A 66 11.60 10.04 -12.39
N LEU A 67 12.47 10.61 -11.57
CA LEU A 67 12.12 11.75 -10.73
C LEU A 67 11.65 12.93 -11.61
N GLY A 68 10.56 13.57 -11.21
CA GLY A 68 9.91 14.67 -11.93
C GLY A 68 8.89 14.21 -12.98
N ASP A 69 8.77 12.94 -13.27
CA ASP A 69 7.70 12.44 -14.13
C ASP A 69 6.33 12.62 -13.47
N ILE A 70 5.32 12.95 -14.26
CA ILE A 70 3.94 13.09 -13.80
C ILE A 70 3.11 11.93 -14.34
N ILE A 71 2.61 11.10 -13.42
CA ILE A 71 1.71 10.01 -13.73
C ILE A 71 0.28 10.52 -13.67
N ARG A 72 -0.48 10.29 -14.74
CA ARG A 72 -1.93 10.55 -14.77
C ARG A 72 -2.68 9.24 -14.68
N TYR A 73 -3.47 9.10 -13.62
CA TYR A 73 -4.33 7.95 -13.41
C TYR A 73 -5.64 8.05 -14.19
N ARG A 74 -6.32 6.90 -14.40
CA ARG A 74 -7.58 6.84 -15.15
C ARG A 74 -8.75 7.60 -14.49
N ASN A 75 -8.68 7.87 -13.20
CA ASN A 75 -9.64 8.74 -12.49
C ASN A 75 -9.32 10.23 -12.63
N GLY A 76 -8.32 10.58 -13.42
CA GLY A 76 -7.88 11.95 -13.69
C GLY A 76 -6.81 12.48 -12.75
N LYS A 77 -6.60 11.87 -11.59
CA LYS A 77 -5.58 12.31 -10.62
C LYS A 77 -4.18 12.27 -11.20
N THR A 78 -3.37 13.24 -10.80
CA THR A 78 -1.96 13.35 -11.20
C THR A 78 -1.05 13.24 -10.01
N VAL A 79 0.07 12.52 -10.19
CA VAL A 79 1.08 12.30 -9.16
C VAL A 79 2.45 12.59 -9.73
N GLU A 80 3.20 13.47 -9.07
CA GLU A 80 4.61 13.69 -9.35
C GLU A 80 5.46 12.62 -8.68
N VAL A 81 6.40 12.05 -9.41
CA VAL A 81 7.32 11.04 -8.91
C VAL A 81 8.58 11.73 -8.37
N MET A 82 8.76 11.75 -7.06
CA MET A 82 9.96 12.31 -6.42
C MET A 82 10.84 11.24 -5.76
N ASN A 83 10.36 9.99 -5.75
CA ASN A 83 11.14 8.84 -5.33
C ASN A 83 10.67 7.61 -6.12
N THR A 84 11.53 7.06 -6.96
CA THR A 84 11.18 5.88 -7.76
C THR A 84 11.18 4.58 -6.96
N ASP A 85 11.75 4.57 -5.75
CA ASP A 85 11.67 3.46 -4.79
C ASP A 85 10.40 3.52 -3.90
N ALA A 86 9.50 4.45 -4.19
CA ALA A 86 8.15 4.52 -3.65
C ALA A 86 7.11 4.19 -4.75
N GLU A 87 7.39 3.18 -5.58
CA GLU A 87 6.57 2.74 -6.71
C GLU A 87 5.40 1.87 -6.28
N GLY A 88 5.56 1.09 -5.20
CA GLY A 88 4.54 0.16 -4.73
C GLY A 88 3.19 0.86 -4.51
N ARG A 89 3.19 2.05 -3.91
CA ARG A 89 1.97 2.85 -3.74
C ARG A 89 1.41 3.38 -5.07
N LEU A 90 2.25 3.62 -6.06
CA LEU A 90 1.82 4.05 -7.40
C LEU A 90 1.07 2.93 -8.12
N VAL A 91 1.60 1.72 -8.07
CA VAL A 91 0.97 0.53 -8.67
C VAL A 91 -0.31 0.15 -7.92
N LEU A 92 -0.29 0.22 -6.57
CA LEU A 92 -1.45 -0.07 -5.74
C LEU A 92 -2.61 0.91 -5.99
N ALA A 93 -2.31 2.17 -6.28
CA ALA A 93 -3.30 3.19 -6.60
C ALA A 93 -4.19 2.79 -7.79
N ASP A 94 -3.64 2.20 -8.85
CA ASP A 94 -4.43 1.69 -9.98
C ASP A 94 -5.41 0.59 -9.56
N GLY A 95 -4.96 -0.33 -8.71
CA GLY A 95 -5.80 -1.38 -8.16
C GLY A 95 -6.93 -0.82 -7.30
N LEU A 96 -6.64 0.18 -6.47
CA LEU A 96 -7.63 0.84 -5.60
C LEU A 96 -8.68 1.60 -6.41
N ILE A 97 -8.28 2.29 -7.50
CA ILE A 97 -9.22 2.93 -8.44
C ILE A 97 -10.16 1.87 -9.05
N ASN A 98 -9.59 0.76 -9.54
CA ASN A 98 -10.39 -0.33 -10.12
C ASN A 98 -11.32 -0.98 -9.11
N ALA A 99 -10.87 -1.16 -7.87
CA ALA A 99 -11.69 -1.71 -6.79
C ALA A 99 -12.84 -0.75 -6.42
N SER A 100 -12.55 0.54 -6.23
CA SER A 100 -13.54 1.56 -5.90
C SER A 100 -14.65 1.67 -6.94
N ALA A 101 -14.29 1.59 -8.23
CA ALA A 101 -15.25 1.62 -9.33
C ALA A 101 -16.28 0.48 -9.28
N GLN A 102 -16.01 -0.60 -8.55
CA GLN A 102 -16.96 -1.71 -8.34
C GLN A 102 -17.95 -1.46 -7.20
N LYS A 103 -17.79 -0.35 -6.45
CA LYS A 103 -18.61 0.02 -5.29
C LYS A 103 -18.77 -1.14 -4.30
N PRO A 104 -17.68 -1.77 -3.83
CA PRO A 104 -17.78 -2.90 -2.92
C PRO A 104 -18.15 -2.41 -1.52
N GLN A 105 -18.63 -3.35 -0.69
CA GLN A 105 -18.87 -3.08 0.73
C GLN A 105 -17.56 -2.80 1.48
N PHE A 106 -16.48 -3.51 1.12
CA PHE A 106 -15.16 -3.36 1.73
C PHE A 106 -14.07 -3.41 0.66
N ILE A 107 -13.03 -2.61 0.88
CA ILE A 107 -11.75 -2.72 0.19
C ILE A 107 -10.70 -3.00 1.27
N ILE A 108 -10.00 -4.12 1.15
CA ILE A 108 -8.84 -4.43 1.98
C ILE A 108 -7.67 -4.55 1.03
N ASP A 109 -6.65 -3.78 1.26
CA ASP A 109 -5.40 -3.90 0.54
C ASP A 109 -4.24 -4.23 1.49
N ALA A 110 -3.24 -4.95 0.97
CA ALA A 110 -2.05 -5.31 1.70
C ALA A 110 -0.83 -5.14 0.81
N ALA A 111 0.25 -4.63 1.38
CA ALA A 111 1.50 -4.46 0.69
C ALA A 111 2.69 -4.53 1.66
N THR A 112 3.83 -4.99 1.18
CA THR A 112 5.13 -4.78 1.82
C THR A 112 5.61 -3.37 1.44
N LEU A 113 4.98 -2.34 2.05
CA LEU A 113 4.98 -1.00 1.47
C LEU A 113 6.09 -0.10 2.00
N THR A 114 6.32 -0.11 3.33
CA THR A 114 7.22 0.90 3.90
C THR A 114 8.20 0.33 4.93
N GLY A 115 9.47 0.71 4.78
CA GLY A 115 10.46 0.51 5.84
C GLY A 115 10.10 1.24 7.13
N ALA A 116 9.27 2.30 7.05
CA ALA A 116 8.81 3.04 8.22
C ALA A 116 7.88 2.21 9.11
N ALA A 117 7.01 1.37 8.55
CA ALA A 117 6.19 0.44 9.32
C ALA A 117 7.07 -0.59 10.06
N LYS A 118 8.08 -1.13 9.37
CA LYS A 118 9.07 -2.03 9.96
C LYS A 118 9.87 -1.36 11.09
N THR A 119 10.28 -0.12 10.90
CA THR A 119 10.99 0.64 11.95
C THR A 119 10.10 0.90 13.17
N ALA A 120 8.80 1.14 12.96
CA ALA A 120 7.86 1.42 14.04
C ALA A 120 7.48 0.18 14.85
N LEU A 121 7.33 -0.99 14.21
CA LEU A 121 6.71 -2.18 14.79
C LEU A 121 7.64 -3.40 14.91
N GLY A 122 8.89 -3.27 14.46
CA GLY A 122 9.84 -4.39 14.42
C GLY A 122 9.45 -5.44 13.38
N ASN A 123 9.65 -6.71 13.71
CA ASN A 123 9.35 -7.83 12.82
C ASN A 123 8.11 -8.64 13.25
N ASP A 124 7.37 -8.16 14.24
CA ASP A 124 6.38 -8.97 14.94
C ASP A 124 4.93 -8.55 14.63
N TYR A 125 4.70 -7.32 14.17
CA TYR A 125 3.37 -6.77 13.98
C TYR A 125 3.14 -6.29 12.56
N HIS A 126 1.97 -6.60 12.00
CA HIS A 126 1.48 -5.92 10.80
C HIS A 126 0.94 -4.53 11.16
N ALA A 127 1.27 -3.52 10.36
CA ALA A 127 0.69 -2.20 10.52
C ALA A 127 -0.68 -2.12 9.86
N LEU A 128 -1.69 -1.66 10.60
CA LEU A 128 -3.04 -1.45 10.11
C LEU A 128 -3.35 0.04 10.03
N PHE A 129 -3.96 0.47 8.93
CA PHE A 129 -4.44 1.83 8.71
C PHE A 129 -5.89 1.82 8.24
N SER A 130 -6.70 2.70 8.80
CA SER A 130 -8.08 2.92 8.37
C SER A 130 -8.64 4.20 8.98
N PHE A 131 -9.53 4.86 8.25
CA PHE A 131 -10.42 5.89 8.78
C PHE A 131 -11.71 5.29 9.38
N ASP A 132 -12.04 4.03 9.06
CA ASP A 132 -13.21 3.31 9.59
C ASP A 132 -12.84 2.58 10.88
N ASP A 133 -13.15 3.20 12.03
CA ASP A 133 -12.88 2.62 13.34
C ASP A 133 -13.59 1.29 13.59
N LYS A 134 -14.82 1.15 13.09
CA LYS A 134 -15.59 -0.09 13.28
C LYS A 134 -14.96 -1.26 12.52
N LEU A 135 -14.55 -1.00 11.28
CA LEU A 135 -13.90 -2.01 10.45
C LEU A 135 -12.51 -2.37 11.00
N ALA A 136 -11.72 -1.37 11.39
CA ALA A 136 -10.41 -1.57 12.01
C ALA A 136 -10.50 -2.41 13.28
N ASN A 137 -11.41 -2.06 14.20
CA ASN A 137 -11.58 -2.80 15.45
C ASN A 137 -12.07 -4.25 15.22
N ARG A 138 -12.89 -4.49 14.20
CA ARG A 138 -13.29 -5.86 13.83
C ARG A 138 -12.12 -6.69 13.35
N LEU A 139 -11.24 -6.10 12.51
CA LEU A 139 -10.02 -6.80 12.08
C LEU A 139 -9.13 -7.11 13.27
N LEU A 140 -8.86 -6.11 14.13
CA LEU A 140 -8.00 -6.30 15.32
C LEU A 140 -8.54 -7.38 16.25
N ALA A 141 -9.84 -7.42 16.48
CA ALA A 141 -10.47 -8.46 17.32
C ALA A 141 -10.35 -9.86 16.68
N SER A 142 -10.54 -9.97 15.37
CA SER A 142 -10.35 -11.23 14.65
C SER A 142 -8.90 -11.68 14.66
N ALA A 143 -7.97 -10.76 14.44
CA ALA A 143 -6.54 -11.02 14.46
C ALA A 143 -6.08 -11.53 15.85
N ALA A 144 -6.54 -10.88 16.92
CA ALA A 144 -6.23 -11.30 18.28
C ALA A 144 -6.77 -12.71 18.60
N ALA A 145 -7.95 -13.07 18.09
CA ALA A 145 -8.54 -14.40 18.28
C ALA A 145 -7.74 -15.52 17.59
N GLU A 146 -7.04 -15.18 16.51
CA GLU A 146 -6.22 -16.12 15.72
C GLU A 146 -4.72 -16.01 16.06
N ASN A 147 -4.34 -15.21 17.06
CA ASN A 147 -2.94 -14.91 17.43
C ASN A 147 -2.14 -14.28 16.29
N GLU A 148 -2.78 -13.51 15.43
CA GLU A 148 -2.14 -12.73 14.38
C GLU A 148 -1.84 -11.32 14.90
N PRO A 149 -0.58 -10.90 15.06
CA PRO A 149 -0.24 -9.63 15.68
C PRO A 149 -0.41 -8.46 14.72
N PHE A 150 -1.41 -7.64 14.99
CA PHE A 150 -1.66 -6.37 14.28
C PHE A 150 -1.57 -5.19 15.22
N TRP A 151 -1.03 -4.09 14.73
CA TRP A 151 -1.05 -2.81 15.43
C TRP A 151 -1.58 -1.69 14.55
N ARG A 152 -2.58 -0.97 15.03
CA ARG A 152 -3.14 0.16 14.29
C ARG A 152 -2.28 1.38 14.48
N LEU A 153 -1.64 1.85 13.41
CA LEU A 153 -0.90 3.11 13.37
C LEU A 153 -1.83 4.29 13.03
N PRO A 154 -1.45 5.52 13.42
CA PRO A 154 -2.27 6.70 13.16
C PRO A 154 -2.50 6.96 11.67
N LEU A 155 -3.75 7.23 11.30
CA LEU A 155 -4.13 7.75 9.99
C LEU A 155 -5.14 8.88 10.20
N ALA A 156 -4.80 10.08 9.72
CA ALA A 156 -5.61 11.28 9.86
C ALA A 156 -5.59 12.11 8.57
N GLU A 157 -6.53 13.03 8.42
CA GLU A 157 -6.65 13.88 7.22
C GLU A 157 -5.36 14.68 6.93
N PHE A 158 -4.63 15.10 7.95
CA PHE A 158 -3.39 15.82 7.73
C PHE A 158 -2.31 14.96 7.05
N HIS A 159 -2.30 13.62 7.24
CA HIS A 159 -1.38 12.75 6.51
C HIS A 159 -1.66 12.72 5.02
N ARG A 160 -2.92 12.86 4.61
CA ARG A 160 -3.33 12.98 3.21
C ARG A 160 -2.79 14.26 2.58
N ASN A 161 -2.76 15.35 3.35
CA ASN A 161 -2.34 16.68 2.90
C ASN A 161 -0.81 16.89 2.93
N GLN A 162 -0.05 15.92 3.45
CA GLN A 162 1.41 15.98 3.57
C GLN A 162 2.15 15.47 2.31
N LEU A 163 1.53 15.59 1.15
CA LEU A 163 2.04 15.10 -0.14
C LEU A 163 2.04 16.22 -1.20
N PRO A 164 2.55 17.42 -0.89
CA PRO A 164 2.46 18.55 -1.82
C PRO A 164 3.34 18.35 -3.03
N SER A 165 2.84 18.74 -4.21
CA SER A 165 3.58 18.87 -5.46
C SER A 165 3.35 20.27 -6.05
N ASN A 166 4.35 20.78 -6.76
CA ASN A 166 4.22 22.03 -7.50
C ASN A 166 3.67 21.82 -8.92
N PHE A 167 3.65 20.59 -9.41
CA PHE A 167 3.35 20.25 -10.81
C PHE A 167 2.20 19.26 -10.97
N ALA A 168 1.79 18.59 -9.88
CA ALA A 168 0.71 17.62 -9.87
C ALA A 168 -0.20 17.83 -8.66
N GLU A 169 -1.29 17.07 -8.55
CA GLU A 169 -2.17 17.13 -7.37
C GLU A 169 -1.50 16.54 -6.13
N LEU A 170 -0.64 15.54 -6.32
CA LEU A 170 0.04 14.84 -5.26
C LEU A 170 1.51 14.58 -5.64
N ASN A 171 2.33 14.41 -4.62
CA ASN A 171 3.64 13.78 -4.71
C ASN A 171 3.55 12.33 -4.25
N ASN A 172 4.36 11.43 -4.81
CA ASN A 172 4.37 10.04 -4.35
C ASN A 172 5.07 9.84 -3.00
N THR A 173 5.73 10.87 -2.46
CA THR A 173 6.39 10.84 -1.16
C THR A 173 6.19 12.16 -0.41
N ALA A 174 6.09 12.09 0.91
CA ALA A 174 5.96 13.27 1.76
C ALA A 174 7.29 14.01 2.01
N GLY A 175 8.43 13.39 1.65
CA GLY A 175 9.75 13.95 1.89
C GLY A 175 10.12 14.03 3.38
N ALA A 176 11.29 14.60 3.65
CA ALA A 176 11.85 14.69 5.01
C ALA A 176 11.06 15.63 5.95
N ALA A 177 10.25 16.55 5.40
CA ALA A 177 9.44 17.46 6.20
C ALA A 177 8.31 16.75 6.98
N PHE A 178 7.90 15.56 6.53
CA PHE A 178 6.81 14.78 7.11
C PHE A 178 7.27 13.33 7.37
N PRO A 179 7.97 13.08 8.47
CA PRO A 179 8.70 11.81 8.69
C PRO A 179 7.80 10.61 9.03
N ALA A 180 6.49 10.79 9.21
CA ALA A 180 5.55 9.68 9.48
C ALA A 180 5.31 8.83 8.22
N GLY A 181 6.36 8.22 7.67
CA GLY A 181 6.39 7.60 6.34
C GLY A 181 5.32 6.55 6.09
N ALA A 182 5.00 5.71 7.09
CA ALA A 182 3.94 4.71 6.95
C ALA A 182 2.55 5.35 6.90
N SER A 183 2.28 6.33 7.77
CA SER A 183 1.00 7.06 7.78
C SER A 183 0.79 7.91 6.54
N THR A 184 1.84 8.57 6.04
CA THR A 184 1.75 9.36 4.78
C THR A 184 1.60 8.46 3.55
N ALA A 185 2.17 7.23 3.57
CA ALA A 185 1.94 6.25 2.52
C ALA A 185 0.48 5.78 2.50
N ALA A 186 -0.09 5.45 3.66
CA ALA A 186 -1.53 5.16 3.78
C ALA A 186 -2.39 6.38 3.38
N GLY A 187 -1.97 7.58 3.77
CA GLY A 187 -2.58 8.85 3.33
C GLY A 187 -2.60 9.00 1.82
N PHE A 188 -1.50 8.68 1.15
CA PHE A 188 -1.43 8.64 -0.32
C PHE A 188 -2.47 7.69 -0.92
N LEU A 189 -2.51 6.44 -0.45
CA LEU A 189 -3.43 5.42 -0.96
C LEU A 189 -4.90 5.84 -0.82
N SER A 190 -5.24 6.50 0.27
CA SER A 190 -6.60 6.97 0.53
C SER A 190 -7.15 7.94 -0.51
N HIS A 191 -6.29 8.63 -1.27
CA HIS A 191 -6.70 9.49 -2.40
C HIS A 191 -7.28 8.69 -3.58
N PHE A 192 -7.02 7.39 -3.65
CA PHE A 192 -7.44 6.51 -4.73
C PHE A 192 -8.59 5.56 -4.33
N VAL A 193 -9.12 5.73 -3.13
CA VAL A 193 -10.31 5.03 -2.63
C VAL A 193 -11.47 6.03 -2.57
N GLU A 194 -12.53 5.79 -3.33
CA GLU A 194 -13.66 6.73 -3.43
C GLU A 194 -14.34 6.98 -2.07
N ASN A 195 -14.52 5.93 -1.27
CA ASN A 195 -15.12 6.00 0.05
C ASN A 195 -14.12 5.63 1.15
N TYR A 196 -12.96 6.30 1.19
CA TYR A 196 -11.84 5.97 2.07
C TYR A 196 -12.18 6.04 3.57
N GLN A 197 -13.18 6.82 3.95
CA GLN A 197 -13.61 6.98 5.35
C GLN A 197 -14.47 5.81 5.85
N GLN A 198 -14.99 4.97 4.95
CA GLN A 198 -15.84 3.83 5.29
C GLN A 198 -15.50 2.62 4.41
N GLY A 199 -15.30 1.48 5.04
CA GLY A 199 -15.11 0.22 4.34
C GLY A 199 -13.73 0.02 3.70
N TRP A 200 -12.71 0.83 4.07
CA TRP A 200 -11.35 0.66 3.59
C TRP A 200 -10.37 0.37 4.73
N LEU A 201 -9.52 -0.66 4.49
CA LEU A 201 -8.37 -1.00 5.33
C LEU A 201 -7.12 -1.13 4.46
N HIS A 202 -6.02 -0.57 4.93
CA HIS A 202 -4.68 -0.81 4.42
C HIS A 202 -3.84 -1.56 5.44
N ILE A 203 -3.17 -2.64 4.99
CA ILE A 203 -2.24 -3.44 5.77
C ILE A 203 -0.84 -3.25 5.18
N ASP A 204 0.05 -2.63 5.93
CA ASP A 204 1.47 -2.62 5.60
C ASP A 204 2.15 -3.79 6.31
N CYS A 205 2.45 -4.83 5.55
CA CYS A 205 3.04 -6.08 6.04
C CYS A 205 4.57 -6.12 5.91
N SER A 206 5.23 -4.98 5.74
CA SER A 206 6.69 -4.88 5.60
C SER A 206 7.46 -5.38 6.82
N ALA A 207 6.83 -5.45 7.98
CA ALA A 207 7.48 -5.85 9.22
C ALA A 207 7.69 -7.37 9.34
N THR A 208 6.86 -8.18 8.68
CA THR A 208 6.71 -9.61 8.96
C THR A 208 7.20 -10.54 7.85
N TYR A 209 8.09 -10.08 7.00
CA TYR A 209 8.72 -10.91 5.95
C TYR A 209 10.23 -10.98 6.09
#